data_67eabf18dbe4bbe6e40fbc81812030a1
#
_entry.id   67eabf18dbe4bbe6e40fbc81812030a1
#
_cell.length_a   1.000
_cell.length_b   1.000
_cell.length_c   1.000
_cell.angle_alpha   90.00
_cell.angle_beta   90.00
_cell.angle_gamma   90.00
#
_symmetry.space_group_name_H-M   'P 1'
#
loop_
_entity.id
_entity.type
_entity.pdbx_description
1 polymer ?
#
loop_
_entity_poly.entity_id
_entity_poly.type
_entity_poly.pdbx_seq_one_letter_code
_entity_poly.pdbx_strand_id
1 'polypeptide(L)'
;MLRLRPYRRSDAVNVISWIKTERIFRFWCADRFENYPITPDDLNDQYDNSEGAEDVFHFTAYDEQGIAGHINIRFPDKNDIDTVRFGYVILDDSRRGQGLGKAMVRLALKYSTEIMGAEKVTIGVFAENEPALRCYLAAGFRDTGVVEEYSINGEVWNCLELEYTCQDA
;
A
#
# COMPACT_ATOMS: atom_id res chain seq x y z
N MET A 1 4.93 -14.12 -14.54
CA MET A 1 4.77 -14.32 -13.06
C MET A 1 5.05 -13.00 -12.35
N LEU A 2 4.17 -12.56 -11.44
CA LEU A 2 4.35 -11.31 -10.68
C LEU A 2 5.52 -11.42 -9.70
N ARG A 3 6.32 -10.35 -9.60
CA ARG A 3 7.49 -10.22 -8.72
C ARG A 3 7.51 -8.85 -8.08
N LEU A 4 8.21 -8.70 -6.95
CA LEU A 4 8.51 -7.42 -6.33
C LEU A 4 10.00 -7.07 -6.53
N ARG A 5 10.28 -5.79 -6.74
CA ARG A 5 11.62 -5.22 -6.68
C ARG A 5 11.59 -3.87 -5.95
N PRO A 6 12.73 -3.37 -5.48
CA PRO A 6 12.80 -2.00 -5.00
C PRO A 6 12.25 -1.01 -6.04
N TYR A 7 11.53 -0.01 -5.55
CA TYR A 7 11.03 1.11 -6.36
C TYR A 7 12.20 1.88 -6.97
N ARG A 8 11.98 2.42 -8.16
CA ARG A 8 12.90 3.33 -8.85
C ARG A 8 12.18 4.64 -9.14
N ARG A 9 12.90 5.75 -9.09
CA ARG A 9 12.33 7.09 -9.38
C ARG A 9 11.56 7.14 -10.71
N SER A 10 12.01 6.39 -11.72
CA SER A 10 11.31 6.27 -13.00
C SER A 10 9.93 5.60 -12.90
N ASP A 11 9.65 4.85 -11.85
CA ASP A 11 8.37 4.15 -11.67
C ASP A 11 7.25 5.12 -11.28
N ALA A 12 7.59 6.30 -10.76
CA ALA A 12 6.62 7.33 -10.37
C ALA A 12 5.64 7.68 -11.48
N VAL A 13 6.10 7.72 -12.73
CA VAL A 13 5.24 8.02 -13.90
C VAL A 13 4.10 7.00 -14.01
N ASN A 14 4.39 5.71 -13.80
CA ASN A 14 3.38 4.65 -13.82
C ASN A 14 2.41 4.79 -12.65
N VAL A 15 2.94 4.94 -11.42
CA VAL A 15 2.12 5.06 -10.19
C VAL A 15 1.13 6.23 -10.33
N ILE A 16 1.60 7.41 -10.71
CA ILE A 16 0.76 8.59 -10.88
C ILE A 16 -0.26 8.41 -12.01
N SER A 17 0.12 7.73 -13.09
CA SER A 17 -0.79 7.48 -14.23
C SER A 17 -2.01 6.62 -13.87
N TRP A 18 -1.93 5.80 -12.83
CA TRP A 18 -3.04 4.96 -12.36
C TRP A 18 -4.03 5.70 -11.45
N ILE A 19 -3.65 6.89 -10.97
CA ILE A 19 -4.49 7.74 -10.10
C ILE A 19 -5.34 8.65 -10.98
N LYS A 20 -6.54 8.20 -11.33
CA LYS A 20 -7.41 8.88 -12.31
C LYS A 20 -8.32 9.95 -11.70
N THR A 21 -8.59 9.89 -10.40
CA THR A 21 -9.51 10.80 -9.70
C THR A 21 -8.97 11.15 -8.33
N GLU A 22 -9.43 12.28 -7.78
CA GLU A 22 -9.08 12.67 -6.41
C GLU A 22 -9.56 11.63 -5.38
N ARG A 23 -10.70 10.98 -5.60
CA ARG A 23 -11.19 9.92 -4.73
C ARG A 23 -10.23 8.74 -4.66
N ILE A 24 -9.72 8.26 -5.81
CA ILE A 24 -8.70 7.20 -5.88
C ILE A 24 -7.41 7.68 -5.21
N PHE A 25 -7.01 8.93 -5.42
CA PHE A 25 -5.87 9.55 -4.78
C PHE A 25 -5.99 9.49 -3.25
N ARG A 26 -7.13 9.87 -2.69
CA ARG A 26 -7.37 9.85 -1.24
C ARG A 26 -7.46 8.42 -0.69
N PHE A 27 -8.02 7.47 -1.43
CA PHE A 27 -7.95 6.05 -1.07
C PHE A 27 -6.51 5.54 -0.97
N TRP A 28 -5.65 6.02 -1.85
CA TRP A 28 -4.26 5.59 -1.94
C TRP A 28 -3.36 6.24 -0.87
N CYS A 29 -3.49 7.53 -0.63
CA CYS A 29 -2.57 8.29 0.22
C CYS A 29 -3.22 8.95 1.45
N ALA A 30 -4.54 8.88 1.64
CA ALA A 30 -5.26 9.59 2.68
C ALA A 30 -4.95 11.11 2.65
N ASP A 31 -4.41 11.64 3.74
CA ASP A 31 -4.06 13.06 3.92
C ASP A 31 -2.54 13.34 3.78
N ARG A 32 -1.75 12.35 3.30
CA ARG A 32 -0.28 12.49 3.23
C ARG A 32 0.21 13.51 2.21
N PHE A 33 -0.62 13.87 1.24
CA PHE A 33 -0.39 14.98 0.31
C PHE A 33 -1.50 16.00 0.47
N GLU A 34 -1.14 17.28 0.55
CA GLU A 34 -2.10 18.36 0.71
C GLU A 34 -2.98 18.53 -0.53
N ASN A 35 -2.38 18.50 -1.71
CA ASN A 35 -3.03 18.82 -2.98
C ASN A 35 -3.14 17.63 -3.92
N TYR A 36 -4.17 17.64 -4.76
CA TYR A 36 -4.36 16.76 -5.91
C TYR A 36 -4.58 17.61 -7.17
N PRO A 37 -4.03 17.22 -8.33
CA PRO A 37 -3.13 16.08 -8.56
C PRO A 37 -1.70 16.35 -8.08
N ILE A 38 -0.91 15.30 -7.94
CA ILE A 38 0.54 15.38 -7.73
C ILE A 38 1.29 14.93 -8.99
N THR A 39 2.54 15.36 -9.09
CA THR A 39 3.45 14.97 -10.18
C THR A 39 4.31 13.77 -9.77
N PRO A 40 4.96 13.09 -10.74
CA PRO A 40 5.97 12.08 -10.43
C PRO A 40 7.10 12.60 -9.52
N ASP A 41 7.50 13.87 -9.67
CA ASP A 41 8.54 14.48 -8.84
C ASP A 41 8.05 14.69 -7.42
N ASP A 42 6.80 15.10 -7.20
CA ASP A 42 6.21 15.21 -5.85
C ASP A 42 6.26 13.87 -5.12
N LEU A 43 5.95 12.77 -5.81
CA LEU A 43 6.02 11.43 -5.23
C LEU A 43 7.46 11.05 -4.90
N ASN A 44 8.40 11.29 -5.80
CA ASN A 44 9.81 11.01 -5.59
C ASN A 44 10.38 11.83 -4.43
N ASP A 45 10.04 13.11 -4.32
CA ASP A 45 10.48 13.97 -3.22
C ASP A 45 9.93 13.52 -1.88
N GLN A 46 8.66 13.08 -1.84
CA GLN A 46 8.06 12.48 -0.64
C GLN A 46 8.81 11.21 -0.21
N TYR A 47 9.21 10.38 -1.16
CA TYR A 47 9.93 9.14 -0.87
C TYR A 47 11.38 9.41 -0.46
N ASP A 48 12.08 10.31 -1.12
CA ASP A 48 13.44 10.72 -0.74
C ASP A 48 13.47 11.30 0.68
N ASN A 49 12.46 12.09 1.06
CA ASN A 49 12.33 12.63 2.41
C ASN A 49 12.04 11.54 3.46
N SER A 50 11.44 10.43 3.06
CA SER A 50 11.15 9.30 3.93
C SER A 50 12.29 8.28 4.00
N GLU A 51 13.18 8.23 3.01
CA GLU A 51 14.36 7.35 3.00
C GLU A 51 15.37 7.64 4.11
N GLY A 52 15.34 8.84 4.69
CA GLY A 52 16.12 9.16 5.90
C GLY A 52 15.55 8.53 7.18
N ALA A 53 14.33 8.03 7.15
CA ALA A 53 13.75 7.15 8.15
C ALA A 53 14.05 5.71 7.73
N GLU A 54 14.94 5.01 8.41
CA GLU A 54 15.42 3.63 8.13
C GLU A 54 14.32 2.56 8.18
N ASP A 55 13.05 2.96 8.13
CA ASP A 55 11.88 2.14 8.44
C ASP A 55 10.87 2.01 7.30
N VAL A 56 11.15 2.57 6.11
CA VAL A 56 10.25 2.54 4.96
C VAL A 56 10.92 1.92 3.74
N PHE A 57 10.23 0.94 3.14
CA PHE A 57 10.66 0.23 1.94
C PHE A 57 9.61 0.37 0.85
N HIS A 58 10.00 0.92 -0.29
CA HIS A 58 9.12 1.11 -1.45
C HIS A 58 9.34 0.00 -2.46
N PHE A 59 8.26 -0.67 -2.89
CA PHE A 59 8.33 -1.76 -3.86
C PHE A 59 7.45 -1.52 -5.08
N THR A 60 7.98 -1.96 -6.21
CA THR A 60 7.25 -2.04 -7.48
C THR A 60 6.98 -3.49 -7.84
N ALA A 61 5.71 -3.81 -8.09
CA ALA A 61 5.32 -5.10 -8.65
C ALA A 61 5.41 -5.05 -10.17
N TYR A 62 5.96 -6.11 -10.76
CA TYR A 62 6.15 -6.23 -12.20
C TYR A 62 6.08 -7.69 -12.66
N ASP A 63 5.81 -7.88 -13.93
CA ASP A 63 5.86 -9.17 -14.60
C ASP A 63 6.39 -9.04 -16.04
N GLU A 64 6.14 -10.03 -16.87
CA GLU A 64 6.58 -10.08 -18.27
C GLU A 64 5.92 -8.98 -19.15
N GLN A 65 4.80 -8.39 -18.70
CA GLN A 65 4.10 -7.30 -19.37
C GLN A 65 4.55 -5.92 -18.90
N GLY A 66 5.39 -5.85 -17.86
CA GLY A 66 5.91 -4.60 -17.31
C GLY A 66 5.48 -4.33 -15.87
N ILE A 67 5.49 -3.06 -15.49
CA ILE A 67 5.11 -2.61 -14.15
C ILE A 67 3.59 -2.77 -13.96
N ALA A 68 3.19 -3.37 -12.84
CA ALA A 68 1.80 -3.75 -12.58
C ALA A 68 1.23 -3.13 -11.29
N GLY A 69 2.07 -2.70 -10.35
CA GLY A 69 1.61 -2.17 -9.08
C GLY A 69 2.72 -1.61 -8.20
N HIS A 70 2.30 -1.04 -7.09
CA HIS A 70 3.18 -0.42 -6.10
C HIS A 70 2.66 -0.66 -4.69
N ILE A 71 3.57 -0.82 -3.73
CA ILE A 71 3.28 -1.01 -2.31
C ILE A 71 4.46 -0.56 -1.47
N ASN A 72 4.18 0.07 -0.32
CA ASN A 72 5.17 0.36 0.70
C ASN A 72 5.04 -0.60 1.88
N ILE A 73 6.19 -0.94 2.47
CA ILE A 73 6.29 -1.68 3.72
C ILE A 73 7.09 -0.81 4.69
N ARG A 74 6.58 -0.59 5.89
CA ARG A 74 7.28 0.21 6.90
C ARG A 74 7.12 -0.36 8.30
N PHE A 75 8.04 -0.04 9.17
CA PHE A 75 7.87 -0.23 10.62
C PHE A 75 7.11 0.99 11.17
N PRO A 76 5.88 0.84 11.69
CA PRO A 76 5.13 1.98 12.25
C PRO A 76 5.72 2.48 13.56
N ASP A 77 6.38 1.61 14.32
CA ASP A 77 7.14 1.93 15.53
C ASP A 77 8.55 1.36 15.40
N LYS A 78 9.57 2.21 15.56
CA LYS A 78 10.99 1.82 15.48
C LYS A 78 11.41 0.82 16.58
N ASN A 79 10.67 0.77 17.68
CA ASN A 79 10.95 -0.14 18.79
C ASN A 79 10.21 -1.47 18.65
N ASP A 80 9.26 -1.58 17.71
CA ASP A 80 8.52 -2.81 17.40
C ASP A 80 8.93 -3.32 16.03
N ILE A 81 9.93 -4.21 16.00
CA ILE A 81 10.41 -4.84 14.77
C ILE A 81 9.55 -6.03 14.33
N ASP A 82 8.62 -6.46 15.15
CA ASP A 82 7.75 -7.61 14.89
C ASP A 82 6.49 -7.20 14.12
N THR A 83 6.20 -5.89 14.07
CA THR A 83 5.05 -5.34 13.34
C THR A 83 5.49 -4.49 12.17
N VAL A 84 4.99 -4.79 10.97
CA VAL A 84 5.11 -3.91 9.79
C VAL A 84 3.74 -3.44 9.31
N ARG A 85 3.72 -2.34 8.57
CA ARG A 85 2.51 -1.75 8.00
C ARG A 85 2.65 -1.57 6.51
N PHE A 86 1.63 -1.98 5.75
CA PHE A 86 1.52 -1.69 4.33
C PHE A 86 0.85 -0.34 4.10
N GLY A 87 1.25 0.31 3.02
CA GLY A 87 0.67 1.56 2.57
C GLY A 87 0.92 1.80 1.09
N TYR A 88 0.33 2.86 0.56
CA TYR A 88 0.48 3.28 -0.84
C TYR A 88 0.23 2.16 -1.85
N VAL A 89 -0.76 1.29 -1.57
CA VAL A 89 -1.09 0.14 -2.42
C VAL A 89 -1.90 0.61 -3.62
N ILE A 90 -1.36 0.42 -4.81
CA ILE A 90 -2.05 0.72 -6.07
C ILE A 90 -1.64 -0.27 -7.17
N LEU A 91 -2.53 -0.48 -8.11
CA LEU A 91 -2.34 -1.35 -9.27
C LEU A 91 -2.65 -0.58 -10.56
N ASP A 92 -2.03 -1.04 -11.63
CA ASP A 92 -2.41 -0.67 -12.97
C ASP A 92 -3.91 -0.95 -13.18
N ASP A 93 -4.68 0.12 -13.35
CA ASP A 93 -6.14 0.06 -13.49
C ASP A 93 -6.58 -0.67 -14.76
N SER A 94 -5.75 -0.69 -15.79
CA SER A 94 -6.01 -1.44 -17.03
C SER A 94 -5.91 -2.95 -16.86
N ARG A 95 -5.29 -3.41 -15.76
CA ARG A 95 -5.04 -4.83 -15.47
C ARG A 95 -5.86 -5.37 -14.30
N ARG A 96 -6.94 -4.68 -13.94
CA ARG A 96 -7.87 -5.12 -12.89
C ARG A 96 -8.56 -6.44 -13.25
N GLY A 97 -9.04 -7.16 -12.23
CA GLY A 97 -9.73 -8.43 -12.42
C GLY A 97 -8.83 -9.64 -12.71
N GLN A 98 -7.51 -9.45 -12.83
CA GLN A 98 -6.55 -10.53 -13.10
C GLN A 98 -5.94 -11.14 -11.81
N GLY A 99 -6.43 -10.77 -10.64
CA GLY A 99 -5.90 -11.26 -9.36
C GLY A 99 -4.55 -10.65 -8.94
N LEU A 100 -4.03 -9.66 -9.67
CA LEU A 100 -2.72 -9.07 -9.43
C LEU A 100 -2.62 -8.39 -8.06
N GLY A 101 -3.70 -7.78 -7.57
CA GLY A 101 -3.73 -7.15 -6.25
C GLY A 101 -3.48 -8.15 -5.14
N LYS A 102 -4.23 -9.24 -5.14
CA LYS A 102 -4.05 -10.33 -4.18
C LYS A 102 -2.65 -10.95 -4.28
N ALA A 103 -2.14 -11.14 -5.50
CA ALA A 103 -0.81 -11.68 -5.73
C ALA A 103 0.28 -10.75 -5.19
N MET A 104 0.18 -9.44 -5.45
CA MET A 104 1.13 -8.43 -4.94
C MET A 104 1.12 -8.39 -3.41
N VAL A 105 -0.05 -8.32 -2.79
CA VAL A 105 -0.18 -8.30 -1.33
C VAL A 105 0.39 -9.56 -0.70
N ARG A 106 0.16 -10.75 -1.28
CA ARG A 106 0.75 -12.00 -0.81
C ARG A 106 2.27 -12.05 -0.93
N LEU A 107 2.83 -11.50 -2.01
CA LEU A 107 4.29 -11.36 -2.15
C LEU A 107 4.86 -10.42 -1.07
N ALA A 108 4.18 -9.31 -0.78
CA ALA A 108 4.57 -8.39 0.28
C ALA A 108 4.46 -9.05 1.67
N LEU A 109 3.40 -9.81 1.94
CA LEU A 109 3.26 -10.61 3.17
C LEU A 109 4.42 -11.58 3.33
N LYS A 110 4.70 -12.36 2.28
CA LYS A 110 5.83 -13.32 2.29
C LYS A 110 7.16 -12.62 2.56
N TYR A 111 7.42 -11.48 1.92
CA TYR A 111 8.63 -10.71 2.16
C TYR A 111 8.71 -10.21 3.62
N SER A 112 7.61 -9.67 4.14
CA SER A 112 7.55 -9.17 5.52
C SER A 112 7.77 -10.26 6.55
N THR A 113 7.18 -11.44 6.37
CA THR A 113 7.25 -12.53 7.36
C THR A 113 8.53 -13.35 7.21
N GLU A 114 8.94 -13.73 5.99
CA GLU A 114 10.08 -14.63 5.77
C GLU A 114 11.42 -13.90 5.71
N ILE A 115 11.46 -12.64 5.25
CA ILE A 115 12.71 -11.89 5.07
C ILE A 115 12.89 -10.85 6.17
N MET A 116 11.85 -10.08 6.50
CA MET A 116 11.93 -9.07 7.56
C MET A 116 11.71 -9.66 8.96
N GLY A 117 11.14 -10.86 9.06
CA GLY A 117 10.86 -11.54 10.34
C GLY A 117 9.66 -10.98 11.09
N ALA A 118 8.78 -10.23 10.42
CA ALA A 118 7.60 -9.67 11.05
C ALA A 118 6.60 -10.77 11.45
N GLU A 119 6.08 -10.68 12.67
CA GLU A 119 5.02 -11.56 13.17
C GLU A 119 3.63 -11.06 12.85
N LYS A 120 3.49 -9.75 12.66
CA LYS A 120 2.24 -9.06 12.36
C LYS A 120 2.40 -8.04 11.23
N VAL A 121 1.42 -8.00 10.35
CA VAL A 121 1.31 -6.99 9.28
C VAL A 121 -0.02 -6.28 9.41
N THR A 122 0.00 -4.95 9.36
CA THR A 122 -1.21 -4.12 9.41
C THR A 122 -1.41 -3.35 8.11
N ILE A 123 -2.65 -2.99 7.83
CA ILE A 123 -3.02 -2.12 6.71
C ILE A 123 -4.32 -1.39 7.02
N GLY A 124 -4.37 -0.10 6.68
CA GLY A 124 -5.60 0.67 6.71
C GLY A 124 -6.29 0.65 5.34
N VAL A 125 -7.61 0.58 5.33
CA VAL A 125 -8.42 0.70 4.12
C VAL A 125 -9.69 1.49 4.39
N PHE A 126 -9.99 2.48 3.56
CA PHE A 126 -11.25 3.20 3.68
C PHE A 126 -12.44 2.28 3.38
N ALA A 127 -13.49 2.36 4.20
CA ALA A 127 -14.65 1.49 4.12
C ALA A 127 -15.32 1.49 2.73
N GLU A 128 -15.30 2.64 2.05
CA GLU A 128 -15.85 2.82 0.71
C GLU A 128 -14.96 2.24 -0.39
N ASN A 129 -13.70 1.90 -0.09
CA ASN A 129 -12.79 1.24 -1.04
C ASN A 129 -13.00 -0.28 -1.00
N GLU A 130 -14.21 -0.71 -1.36
CA GLU A 130 -14.60 -2.12 -1.32
C GLU A 130 -13.69 -3.05 -2.14
N PRO A 131 -13.19 -2.69 -3.33
CA PRO A 131 -12.29 -3.58 -4.07
C PRO A 131 -11.00 -3.87 -3.30
N ALA A 132 -10.41 -2.87 -2.65
CA ALA A 132 -9.21 -3.04 -1.84
C ALA A 132 -9.51 -3.87 -0.59
N LEU A 133 -10.61 -3.59 0.11
CA LEU A 133 -11.03 -4.35 1.29
C LEU A 133 -11.18 -5.84 0.95
N ARG A 134 -11.92 -6.17 -0.11
CA ARG A 134 -12.05 -7.57 -0.56
C ARG A 134 -10.72 -8.20 -0.92
N CYS A 135 -9.82 -7.44 -1.54
CA CYS A 135 -8.50 -7.90 -1.91
C CYS A 135 -7.67 -8.29 -0.67
N TYR A 136 -7.66 -7.43 0.37
CA TYR A 136 -6.88 -7.68 1.58
C TYR A 136 -7.46 -8.85 2.39
N LEU A 137 -8.77 -8.93 2.55
CA LEU A 137 -9.42 -10.07 3.20
C LEU A 137 -9.10 -11.39 2.45
N ALA A 138 -9.15 -11.37 1.11
CA ALA A 138 -8.80 -12.53 0.29
C ALA A 138 -7.30 -12.90 0.34
N ALA A 139 -6.43 -11.96 0.72
CA ALA A 139 -5.00 -12.21 0.92
C ALA A 139 -4.70 -12.83 2.29
N GLY A 140 -5.64 -12.75 3.25
CA GLY A 140 -5.53 -13.35 4.58
C GLY A 140 -5.58 -12.34 5.74
N PHE A 141 -5.78 -11.06 5.45
CA PHE A 141 -6.01 -10.07 6.50
C PHE A 141 -7.38 -10.27 7.17
N ARG A 142 -7.49 -9.85 8.42
CA ARG A 142 -8.73 -9.82 9.19
C ARG A 142 -9.03 -8.41 9.66
N ASP A 143 -10.31 -8.07 9.73
CA ASP A 143 -10.77 -6.81 10.32
C ASP A 143 -10.60 -6.86 11.84
N THR A 144 -9.91 -5.87 12.40
CA THR A 144 -9.69 -5.77 13.85
C THR A 144 -10.89 -5.16 14.59
N GLY A 145 -11.83 -4.58 13.87
CA GLY A 145 -12.92 -3.79 14.41
C GLY A 145 -12.52 -2.36 14.81
N VAL A 146 -11.25 -2.00 14.67
CA VAL A 146 -10.78 -0.62 14.93
C VAL A 146 -11.03 0.23 13.69
N VAL A 147 -11.63 1.40 13.90
CA VAL A 147 -11.93 2.40 12.86
C VAL A 147 -11.27 3.70 13.22
N GLU A 148 -10.50 4.27 12.30
CA GLU A 148 -9.93 5.61 12.40
C GLU A 148 -10.66 6.56 11.47
N GLU A 149 -11.05 7.73 11.97
CA GLU A 149 -11.72 8.76 11.19
C GLU A 149 -10.70 9.72 10.58
N TYR A 150 -10.82 9.97 9.28
CA TYR A 150 -10.07 11.00 8.56
C TYR A 150 -11.00 12.12 8.10
N SER A 151 -10.59 13.37 8.27
CA SER A 151 -11.24 14.51 7.64
C SER A 151 -10.59 14.79 6.30
N ILE A 152 -11.31 14.52 5.22
CA ILE A 152 -10.81 14.69 3.84
C ILE A 152 -11.78 15.59 3.08
N ASN A 153 -11.31 16.75 2.66
CA ASN A 153 -12.12 17.74 1.92
C ASN A 153 -13.46 18.10 2.62
N GLY A 154 -13.45 18.16 3.96
CA GLY A 154 -14.63 18.48 4.75
C GLY A 154 -15.59 17.31 4.99
N GLU A 155 -15.26 16.12 4.51
CA GLU A 155 -16.00 14.88 4.76
C GLU A 155 -15.27 14.00 5.76
N VAL A 156 -15.99 13.23 6.56
CA VAL A 156 -15.42 12.21 7.45
C VAL A 156 -15.39 10.87 6.72
N TRP A 157 -14.19 10.32 6.60
CA TRP A 157 -13.96 9.00 5.98
C TRP A 157 -13.48 8.00 7.03
N ASN A 158 -14.11 6.84 7.06
CA ASN A 158 -13.77 5.76 7.99
C ASN A 158 -12.72 4.84 7.39
N CYS A 159 -11.57 4.75 8.05
CA CYS A 159 -10.48 3.84 7.71
C CYS A 159 -10.55 2.62 8.63
N LEU A 160 -10.75 1.45 8.04
CA LEU A 160 -10.75 0.18 8.75
C LEU A 160 -9.32 -0.30 8.95
N GLU A 161 -9.00 -0.75 10.16
CA GLU A 161 -7.71 -1.35 10.47
C GLU A 161 -7.78 -2.85 10.30
N LEU A 162 -6.98 -3.38 9.38
CA LEU A 162 -6.86 -4.81 9.13
C LEU A 162 -5.50 -5.32 9.60
N GLU A 163 -5.44 -6.58 10.02
CA GLU A 163 -4.20 -7.24 10.41
C GLU A 163 -4.07 -8.65 9.83
N TYR A 164 -2.83 -9.06 9.64
CA TYR A 164 -2.41 -10.43 9.33
C TYR A 164 -1.39 -10.87 10.37
N THR A 165 -1.52 -12.09 10.90
CA THR A 165 -0.56 -12.68 11.84
C THR A 165 -0.03 -14.01 11.29
N CYS A 166 1.25 -14.30 11.54
CA CYS A 166 1.87 -15.55 11.09
C CYS A 166 1.23 -16.82 11.64
N GLN A 167 0.46 -16.71 12.72
CA GLN A 167 -0.26 -17.84 13.31
C GLN A 167 -1.51 -18.26 12.50
N ASP A 168 -1.89 -17.46 11.51
CA ASP A 168 -3.06 -17.68 10.65
C ASP A 168 -2.69 -18.29 9.27
N ALA A 169 -1.41 -18.59 9.05
CA ALA A 169 -0.89 -19.10 7.78
C ALA A 169 -0.96 -20.64 7.69
#